data_02cac67a718ac93f373b18374d4bf54a
#
_entry.id   02cac67a718ac93f373b18374d4bf54a
#
_cell.length_a   1.000
_cell.length_b   1.000
_cell.length_c   1.000
_cell.angle_alpha   90.00
_cell.angle_beta   90.00
_cell.angle_gamma   90.00
#
_symmetry.space_group_name_H-M   'P 1'
#
loop_
_entity.id
_entity.type
_entity.pdbx_description
1 polymer ?
#
loop_
_entity_poly.entity_id
_entity_poly.type
_entity_poly.pdbx_seq_one_letter_code
_entity_poly.pdbx_strand_id
1 'polypeptide(L)'
;MADLLPHDDDELLRAFADHLALERRLSPNTIAAYRTDLRQLATFLARDRSSLARATHQRLRRFLAQQHTLGYARASIARRVGAIRSFYRWAVVAGRLERDPSLLLGRPKVVNRLPTVLRPGEAAGLAEAPPPAADDPLERAIALRDRAALELLYGSGLRVGEVAGLTVDRIDLSRARVLVLGKGAKEREVPISEYAVDAIDAYLQVGRPEMASEDSGHLFFNRRRRPFSERDIRSMVQRYGATLLPGRRVTPHTLRHSFATHLLEGGADIRAVQELLGHASVATTQRYTHVSRRRLFEAYERAHPRA
;
A
#
# COMPACT_ATOMS: atom_id res chain seq x y z
N MET A 1 1.26 -24.96 16.92
CA MET A 1 2.42 -25.68 16.42
C MET A 1 2.79 -25.03 15.09
N ALA A 2 3.93 -24.37 14.99
CA ALA A 2 4.43 -23.89 13.71
C ALA A 2 4.80 -25.14 12.89
N ASP A 3 4.15 -25.34 11.74
CA ASP A 3 4.50 -26.37 10.76
C ASP A 3 5.95 -26.08 10.31
N LEU A 4 6.91 -26.81 10.88
CA LEU A 4 8.31 -26.79 10.44
C LEU A 4 8.33 -27.39 9.03
N LEU A 5 8.67 -26.57 8.05
CA LEU A 5 8.93 -27.04 6.68
C LEU A 5 10.13 -27.99 6.68
N PRO A 6 10.23 -28.92 5.69
CA PRO A 6 11.45 -29.65 5.46
C PRO A 6 12.62 -28.67 5.32
N HIS A 7 13.77 -28.99 5.90
CA HIS A 7 14.96 -28.11 5.94
C HIS A 7 15.35 -27.61 4.54
N ASP A 8 15.31 -28.47 3.54
CA ASP A 8 15.63 -28.16 2.14
C ASP A 8 14.69 -27.14 1.53
N ASP A 9 13.37 -27.20 1.85
CA ASP A 9 12.39 -26.25 1.33
C ASP A 9 12.60 -24.86 1.96
N ASP A 10 12.93 -24.78 3.24
CA ASP A 10 13.17 -23.48 3.92
C ASP A 10 14.46 -22.83 3.41
N GLU A 11 15.50 -23.61 3.11
CA GLU A 11 16.72 -23.12 2.47
C GLU A 11 16.47 -22.56 1.07
N LEU A 12 15.72 -23.30 0.23
CA LEU A 12 15.33 -22.84 -1.11
C LEU A 12 14.50 -21.55 -1.05
N LEU A 13 13.59 -21.43 -0.09
CA LEU A 13 12.77 -20.23 0.07
C LEU A 13 13.57 -19.02 0.55
N ARG A 14 14.60 -19.22 1.39
CA ARG A 14 15.51 -18.15 1.80
C ARG A 14 16.35 -17.68 0.61
N ALA A 15 17.01 -18.59 -0.10
CA ALA A 15 17.81 -18.26 -1.26
C ALA A 15 17.00 -17.54 -2.35
N PHE A 16 15.75 -17.96 -2.59
CA PHE A 16 14.86 -17.25 -3.50
C PHE A 16 14.50 -15.84 -3.00
N ALA A 17 14.26 -15.66 -1.69
CA ALA A 17 13.98 -14.35 -1.13
C ALA A 17 15.18 -13.40 -1.29
N ASP A 18 16.40 -13.89 -1.11
CA ASP A 18 17.64 -13.14 -1.32
C ASP A 18 17.81 -12.74 -2.79
N HIS A 19 17.56 -13.65 -3.74
CA HIS A 19 17.51 -13.33 -5.16
C HIS A 19 16.51 -12.23 -5.48
N LEU A 20 15.29 -12.31 -4.92
CA LEU A 20 14.26 -11.29 -5.14
C LEU A 20 14.67 -9.92 -4.57
N ALA A 21 15.38 -9.90 -3.43
CA ALA A 21 15.84 -8.69 -2.78
C ALA A 21 17.06 -8.08 -3.49
N LEU A 22 18.09 -8.87 -3.71
CA LEU A 22 19.42 -8.40 -4.15
C LEU A 22 19.48 -8.20 -5.67
N GLU A 23 19.02 -9.18 -6.44
CA GLU A 23 19.12 -9.14 -7.90
C GLU A 23 17.89 -8.49 -8.56
N ARG A 24 16.67 -8.85 -8.11
CA ARG A 24 15.43 -8.32 -8.68
C ARG A 24 14.97 -7.00 -8.04
N ARG A 25 15.58 -6.61 -6.92
CA ARG A 25 15.26 -5.38 -6.16
C ARG A 25 13.77 -5.16 -5.97
N LEU A 26 13.05 -6.25 -5.64
CA LEU A 26 11.63 -6.19 -5.37
C LEU A 26 11.36 -5.55 -4.00
N SER A 27 10.16 -4.99 -3.84
CA SER A 27 9.77 -4.40 -2.56
C SER A 27 9.67 -5.47 -1.46
N PRO A 28 9.96 -5.12 -0.17
CA PRO A 28 9.80 -6.04 0.97
C PRO A 28 8.41 -6.67 1.03
N ASN A 29 7.36 -5.90 0.72
CA ASN A 29 5.98 -6.40 0.70
C ASN A 29 5.76 -7.46 -0.39
N THR A 30 6.37 -7.31 -1.57
CA THR A 30 6.29 -8.32 -2.65
C THR A 30 7.02 -9.60 -2.23
N ILE A 31 8.21 -9.47 -1.65
CA ILE A 31 9.01 -10.60 -1.16
C ILE A 31 8.25 -11.36 -0.07
N ALA A 32 7.70 -10.64 0.91
CA ALA A 32 6.90 -11.23 1.99
C ALA A 32 5.65 -11.96 1.46
N ALA A 33 4.96 -11.38 0.46
CA ALA A 33 3.82 -12.01 -0.18
C ALA A 33 4.21 -13.30 -0.92
N TYR A 34 5.31 -13.27 -1.69
CA TYR A 34 5.81 -14.46 -2.39
C TYR A 34 6.26 -15.55 -1.43
N ARG A 35 6.99 -15.18 -0.36
CA ARG A 35 7.36 -16.15 0.69
C ARG A 35 6.15 -16.82 1.33
N THR A 36 5.12 -16.04 1.64
CA THR A 36 3.87 -16.56 2.22
C THR A 36 3.19 -17.54 1.27
N ASP A 37 3.08 -17.19 -0.02
CA ASP A 37 2.45 -18.05 -1.03
C ASP A 37 3.21 -19.37 -1.22
N LEU A 38 4.56 -19.31 -1.27
CA LEU A 38 5.41 -20.48 -1.46
C LEU A 38 5.47 -21.37 -0.20
N ARG A 39 5.45 -20.77 1.00
CA ARG A 39 5.32 -21.54 2.25
C ARG A 39 4.01 -22.33 2.30
N GLN A 40 2.90 -21.73 1.88
CA GLN A 40 1.63 -22.44 1.79
C GLN A 40 1.69 -23.60 0.79
N LEU A 41 2.39 -23.43 -0.34
CA LEU A 41 2.63 -24.51 -1.28
C LEU A 41 3.49 -25.61 -0.65
N ALA A 42 4.61 -25.27 0.00
CA ALA A 42 5.49 -26.24 0.65
C ALA A 42 4.75 -27.04 1.74
N THR A 43 3.96 -26.38 2.59
CA THR A 43 3.09 -27.04 3.57
C THR A 43 2.07 -27.99 2.92
N PHE A 44 1.48 -27.59 1.78
CA PHE A 44 0.58 -28.45 1.03
C PHE A 44 1.30 -29.70 0.50
N LEU A 45 2.48 -29.54 -0.08
CA LEU A 45 3.27 -30.64 -0.63
C LEU A 45 3.76 -31.61 0.45
N ALA A 46 4.14 -31.09 1.62
CA ALA A 46 4.59 -31.90 2.76
C ALA A 46 3.52 -32.90 3.25
N ARG A 47 2.23 -32.57 3.12
CA ARG A 47 1.13 -33.51 3.44
C ARG A 47 1.15 -34.76 2.58
N ASP A 48 1.60 -34.62 1.33
CA ASP A 48 1.77 -35.73 0.38
C ASP A 48 3.21 -36.31 0.41
N ARG A 49 3.97 -36.09 1.47
CA ARG A 49 5.40 -36.46 1.62
C ARG A 49 6.25 -36.02 0.43
N SER A 50 5.99 -34.84 -0.10
CA SER A 50 6.70 -34.20 -1.21
C SER A 50 7.30 -32.88 -0.75
N SER A 51 8.18 -32.30 -1.57
CA SER A 51 8.83 -31.02 -1.33
C SER A 51 8.71 -30.11 -2.55
N LEU A 52 9.15 -28.86 -2.43
CA LEU A 52 9.24 -27.92 -3.57
C LEU A 52 10.10 -28.50 -4.70
N ALA A 53 11.21 -29.19 -4.36
CA ALA A 53 12.10 -29.81 -5.33
C ALA A 53 11.45 -30.99 -6.09
N ARG A 54 10.51 -31.71 -5.44
CA ARG A 54 9.84 -32.89 -5.99
C ARG A 54 8.43 -32.61 -6.49
N ALA A 55 8.04 -31.34 -6.59
CA ALA A 55 6.72 -30.97 -7.05
C ALA A 55 6.54 -31.31 -8.54
N THR A 56 5.37 -31.83 -8.87
CA THR A 56 4.96 -32.07 -10.26
C THR A 56 3.90 -31.07 -10.69
N HIS A 57 3.75 -30.88 -11.99
CA HIS A 57 2.67 -30.05 -12.54
C HIS A 57 1.30 -30.40 -11.97
N GLN A 58 1.00 -31.71 -11.84
CA GLN A 58 -0.27 -32.18 -11.30
C GLN A 58 -0.48 -31.75 -9.84
N ARG A 59 0.57 -31.81 -8.99
CA ARG A 59 0.50 -31.36 -7.60
C ARG A 59 0.29 -29.85 -7.50
N LEU A 60 0.96 -29.07 -8.34
CA LEU A 60 0.75 -27.61 -8.41
C LEU A 60 -0.69 -27.26 -8.81
N ARG A 61 -1.26 -27.98 -9.79
CA ARG A 61 -2.68 -27.81 -10.16
C ARG A 61 -3.62 -28.17 -9.02
N ARG A 62 -3.37 -29.27 -8.29
CA ARG A 62 -4.18 -29.66 -7.11
C ARG A 62 -4.13 -28.59 -6.03
N PHE A 63 -2.95 -28.03 -5.73
CA PHE A 63 -2.82 -26.89 -4.82
C PHE A 63 -3.68 -25.72 -5.23
N LEU A 64 -3.60 -25.29 -6.50
CA LEU A 64 -4.39 -24.15 -7.00
C LEU A 64 -5.89 -24.44 -7.00
N ALA A 65 -6.30 -25.66 -7.31
CA ALA A 65 -7.71 -26.09 -7.23
C ALA A 65 -8.22 -26.02 -5.78
N GLN A 66 -7.44 -26.50 -4.82
CA GLN A 66 -7.78 -26.40 -3.40
C GLN A 66 -7.95 -24.92 -2.96
N GLN A 67 -7.08 -24.01 -3.44
CA GLN A 67 -7.23 -22.58 -3.12
C GLN A 67 -8.55 -22.01 -3.66
N HIS A 68 -8.97 -22.45 -4.81
CA HIS A 68 -10.27 -22.07 -5.38
C HIS A 68 -11.44 -22.60 -4.53
N THR A 69 -11.39 -23.87 -4.12
CA THR A 69 -12.40 -24.51 -3.25
C THR A 69 -12.47 -23.82 -1.88
N LEU A 70 -11.34 -23.36 -1.33
CA LEU A 70 -11.27 -22.60 -0.07
C LEU A 70 -11.75 -21.15 -0.22
N GLY A 71 -12.25 -20.73 -1.39
CA GLY A 71 -12.85 -19.41 -1.60
C GLY A 71 -11.83 -18.26 -1.73
N TYR A 72 -10.55 -18.54 -1.98
CA TYR A 72 -9.59 -17.46 -2.20
C TYR A 72 -9.93 -16.63 -3.43
N ALA A 73 -9.78 -15.30 -3.31
CA ALA A 73 -10.04 -14.37 -4.41
C ALA A 73 -9.17 -14.70 -5.65
N ARG A 74 -9.74 -14.58 -6.85
CA ARG A 74 -9.03 -14.84 -8.13
C ARG A 74 -7.72 -14.08 -8.25
N ALA A 75 -7.67 -12.82 -7.78
CA ALA A 75 -6.46 -12.01 -7.76
C ALA A 75 -5.37 -12.62 -6.87
N SER A 76 -5.73 -13.19 -5.71
CA SER A 76 -4.80 -13.89 -4.82
C SER A 76 -4.25 -15.16 -5.47
N ILE A 77 -5.10 -15.93 -6.15
CA ILE A 77 -4.69 -17.14 -6.88
C ILE A 77 -3.76 -16.75 -8.06
N ALA A 78 -4.08 -15.70 -8.80
CA ALA A 78 -3.22 -15.21 -9.88
C ALA A 78 -1.84 -14.74 -9.39
N ARG A 79 -1.77 -14.09 -8.22
CA ARG A 79 -0.49 -13.73 -7.57
C ARG A 79 0.30 -14.98 -7.18
N ARG A 80 -0.35 -15.98 -6.57
CA ARG A 80 0.28 -17.26 -6.21
C ARG A 80 0.86 -17.98 -7.42
N VAL A 81 0.14 -18.04 -8.53
CA VAL A 81 0.67 -18.56 -9.81
C VAL A 81 1.91 -17.78 -10.23
N GLY A 82 1.88 -16.45 -10.11
CA GLY A 82 3.04 -15.58 -10.38
C GLY A 82 4.24 -15.91 -9.51
N ALA A 83 4.04 -16.09 -8.19
CA ALA A 83 5.09 -16.46 -7.24
C ALA A 83 5.67 -17.84 -7.54
N ILE A 84 4.83 -18.85 -7.79
CA ILE A 84 5.22 -20.21 -8.15
C ILE A 84 6.07 -20.24 -9.43
N ARG A 85 5.59 -19.56 -10.50
CA ARG A 85 6.35 -19.49 -11.76
C ARG A 85 7.68 -18.75 -11.62
N SER A 86 7.70 -17.68 -10.81
CA SER A 86 8.94 -16.93 -10.53
C SER A 86 9.96 -17.79 -9.78
N PHE A 87 9.51 -18.55 -8.78
CA PHE A 87 10.33 -19.45 -7.99
C PHE A 87 10.93 -20.57 -8.84
N TYR A 88 10.11 -21.34 -9.56
CA TYR A 88 10.63 -22.46 -10.34
C TYR A 88 11.52 -22.04 -11.48
N ARG A 89 11.22 -20.92 -12.15
CA ARG A 89 12.12 -20.35 -13.17
C ARG A 89 13.49 -20.01 -12.58
N TRP A 90 13.51 -19.33 -11.42
CA TRP A 90 14.75 -19.01 -10.73
C TRP A 90 15.49 -20.28 -10.32
N ALA A 91 14.80 -21.24 -9.74
CA ALA A 91 15.43 -22.47 -9.24
C ALA A 91 16.11 -23.27 -10.36
N VAL A 92 15.53 -23.29 -11.56
CA VAL A 92 16.15 -23.94 -12.73
C VAL A 92 17.36 -23.12 -13.23
N VAL A 93 17.22 -21.80 -13.35
CA VAL A 93 18.33 -20.92 -13.80
C VAL A 93 19.51 -20.97 -12.81
N ALA A 94 19.22 -21.05 -11.52
CA ALA A 94 20.23 -21.14 -10.46
C ALA A 94 20.80 -22.57 -10.27
N GLY A 95 20.44 -23.54 -11.12
CA GLY A 95 20.90 -24.92 -11.05
C GLY A 95 20.43 -25.70 -9.81
N ARG A 96 19.41 -25.19 -9.11
CA ARG A 96 18.82 -25.82 -7.92
C ARG A 96 17.83 -26.94 -8.28
N LEU A 97 17.24 -26.87 -9.46
CA LEU A 97 16.30 -27.86 -10.00
C LEU A 97 16.58 -28.11 -11.47
N GLU A 98 16.34 -29.34 -11.92
CA GLU A 98 16.53 -29.71 -13.34
C GLU A 98 15.38 -29.25 -14.24
N ARG A 99 14.16 -29.16 -13.71
CA ARG A 99 12.94 -28.89 -14.50
C ARG A 99 12.01 -27.92 -13.80
N ASP A 100 11.28 -27.13 -14.59
CA ASP A 100 10.24 -26.22 -14.10
C ASP A 100 8.84 -26.87 -14.24
N PRO A 101 8.23 -27.38 -13.16
CA PRO A 101 6.90 -27.98 -13.21
C PRO A 101 5.79 -26.96 -13.39
N SER A 102 6.10 -25.67 -13.36
CA SER A 102 5.12 -24.58 -13.42
C SER A 102 4.90 -24.01 -14.83
N LEU A 103 5.63 -24.47 -15.84
CA LEU A 103 5.59 -23.92 -17.20
C LEU A 103 4.17 -23.88 -17.80
N LEU A 104 3.39 -24.95 -17.60
CA LEU A 104 2.04 -25.08 -18.14
C LEU A 104 0.93 -24.56 -17.19
N LEU A 105 1.28 -23.93 -16.07
CA LEU A 105 0.27 -23.36 -15.18
C LEU A 105 -0.41 -22.16 -15.86
N GLY A 106 -1.72 -22.29 -16.11
CA GLY A 106 -2.54 -21.19 -16.61
C GLY A 106 -2.65 -20.05 -15.57
N ARG A 107 -2.64 -18.81 -16.02
CA ARG A 107 -3.01 -17.67 -15.16
C ARG A 107 -4.52 -17.51 -15.15
N PRO A 108 -5.18 -17.48 -13.99
CA PRO A 108 -6.59 -17.11 -13.91
C PRO A 108 -6.80 -15.73 -14.54
N LYS A 109 -7.79 -15.58 -15.41
CA LYS A 109 -8.22 -14.25 -15.87
C LYS A 109 -8.78 -13.50 -14.66
N VAL A 110 -8.10 -12.45 -14.25
CA VAL A 110 -8.59 -11.53 -13.23
C VAL A 110 -9.49 -10.53 -13.93
N VAL A 111 -10.78 -10.59 -13.63
CA VAL A 111 -11.70 -9.53 -14.09
C VAL A 111 -11.37 -8.30 -13.22
N ASN A 112 -10.73 -7.32 -13.84
CA ASN A 112 -10.52 -6.02 -13.21
C ASN A 112 -11.90 -5.36 -13.06
N ARG A 113 -12.47 -5.41 -11.85
CA ARG A 113 -13.58 -4.53 -11.53
C ARG A 113 -13.04 -3.10 -11.59
N LEU A 114 -13.77 -2.22 -12.27
CA LEU A 114 -13.45 -0.79 -12.24
C LEU A 114 -13.32 -0.36 -10.78
N PRO A 115 -12.23 0.34 -10.43
CA PRO A 115 -12.05 0.82 -9.08
C PRO A 115 -13.24 1.71 -8.69
N THR A 116 -13.71 1.58 -7.46
CA THR A 116 -14.74 2.46 -6.93
C THR A 116 -14.15 3.87 -6.77
N VAL A 117 -14.76 4.85 -7.43
CA VAL A 117 -14.48 6.27 -7.25
C VAL A 117 -15.57 6.83 -6.32
N LEU A 118 -15.16 7.60 -5.31
CA LEU A 118 -16.06 8.35 -4.46
C LEU A 118 -16.43 9.65 -5.18
N ARG A 119 -17.63 10.16 -4.96
CA ARG A 119 -17.97 11.52 -5.39
C ARG A 119 -17.19 12.54 -4.56
N PRO A 120 -16.91 13.76 -5.06
CA PRO A 120 -16.17 14.77 -4.28
C PRO A 120 -16.76 15.00 -2.88
N GLY A 121 -18.08 15.16 -2.75
CA GLY A 121 -18.75 15.33 -1.47
C GLY A 121 -18.67 14.10 -0.54
N GLU A 122 -18.67 12.87 -1.08
CA GLU A 122 -18.49 11.65 -0.30
C GLU A 122 -17.07 11.55 0.27
N ALA A 123 -16.08 11.92 -0.53
CA ALA A 123 -14.69 11.91 -0.11
C ALA A 123 -14.37 13.04 0.89
N ALA A 124 -14.92 14.22 0.70
CA ALA A 124 -14.85 15.33 1.64
C ALA A 124 -15.51 14.98 2.98
N GLY A 125 -16.76 14.46 2.95
CA GLY A 125 -17.45 14.01 4.15
C GLY A 125 -16.70 12.92 4.91
N LEU A 126 -15.94 12.05 4.21
CA LEU A 126 -15.12 11.04 4.85
C LEU A 126 -13.90 11.66 5.57
N ALA A 127 -13.29 12.69 4.99
CA ALA A 127 -12.17 13.40 5.60
C ALA A 127 -12.62 14.21 6.84
N GLU A 128 -13.86 14.68 6.84
CA GLU A 128 -14.47 15.44 7.94
C GLU A 128 -15.14 14.57 9.01
N ALA A 129 -15.26 13.26 8.76
CA ALA A 129 -16.01 12.34 9.63
C ALA A 129 -15.49 12.21 11.07
N PRO A 130 -14.19 12.33 11.39
CA PRO A 130 -13.74 12.26 12.76
C PRO A 130 -14.33 13.42 13.58
N PRO A 131 -15.11 13.15 14.65
CA PRO A 131 -15.75 14.20 15.43
C PRO A 131 -14.68 15.03 16.17
N PRO A 132 -14.67 16.37 16.06
CA PRO A 132 -13.65 17.20 16.66
C PRO A 132 -13.78 17.36 18.18
N ALA A 133 -14.91 17.04 18.75
CA ALA A 133 -15.24 17.27 20.14
C ALA A 133 -15.51 15.94 20.87
N ALA A 134 -14.47 15.37 21.46
CA ALA A 134 -14.61 14.37 22.51
C ALA A 134 -14.18 15.00 23.85
N ASP A 135 -14.90 14.73 24.93
CA ASP A 135 -14.53 15.18 26.28
C ASP A 135 -13.26 14.46 26.76
N ASP A 136 -13.06 13.21 26.36
CA ASP A 136 -11.86 12.44 26.62
C ASP A 136 -10.68 12.96 25.74
N PRO A 137 -9.56 13.40 26.36
CA PRO A 137 -8.38 13.88 25.63
C PRO A 137 -7.82 12.87 24.63
N LEU A 138 -7.82 11.57 24.95
CA LEU A 138 -7.32 10.52 24.07
C LEU A 138 -8.25 10.32 22.86
N GLU A 139 -9.56 10.33 23.03
CA GLU A 139 -10.52 10.23 21.91
C GLU A 139 -10.44 11.47 21.02
N ARG A 140 -10.25 12.66 21.58
CA ARG A 140 -9.99 13.89 20.84
C ARG A 140 -8.70 13.77 20.02
N ALA A 141 -7.62 13.28 20.63
CA ALA A 141 -6.34 13.06 19.95
C ALA A 141 -6.46 12.07 18.79
N ILE A 142 -7.22 10.98 18.98
CA ILE A 142 -7.54 10.00 17.94
C ILE A 142 -8.32 10.64 16.80
N ALA A 143 -9.31 11.45 17.08
CA ALA A 143 -10.12 12.12 16.05
C ALA A 143 -9.26 13.10 15.22
N LEU A 144 -8.42 13.91 15.86
CA LEU A 144 -7.49 14.83 15.18
C LEU A 144 -6.49 14.07 14.30
N ARG A 145 -5.91 12.97 14.80
CA ARG A 145 -5.03 12.09 14.02
C ARG A 145 -5.75 11.52 12.81
N ASP A 146 -6.95 10.98 12.99
CA ASP A 146 -7.70 10.31 11.93
C ASP A 146 -8.07 11.32 10.84
N ARG A 147 -8.46 12.55 11.21
CA ARG A 147 -8.74 13.65 10.28
C ARG A 147 -7.51 14.01 9.47
N ALA A 148 -6.37 14.25 10.11
CA ALA A 148 -5.11 14.57 9.42
C ALA A 148 -4.67 13.45 8.47
N ALA A 149 -4.79 12.18 8.88
CA ALA A 149 -4.46 11.05 8.03
C ALA A 149 -5.41 10.91 6.83
N LEU A 150 -6.71 11.16 6.99
CA LEU A 150 -7.70 11.12 5.91
C LEU A 150 -7.49 12.26 4.90
N GLU A 151 -7.16 13.47 5.37
CA GLU A 151 -6.82 14.61 4.51
C GLU A 151 -5.56 14.30 3.68
N LEU A 152 -4.52 13.72 4.25
CA LEU A 152 -3.33 13.32 3.50
C LEU A 152 -3.64 12.23 2.47
N LEU A 153 -4.51 11.26 2.79
CA LEU A 153 -4.88 10.19 1.86
C LEU A 153 -5.72 10.68 0.69
N TYR A 154 -6.66 11.58 0.93
CA TYR A 154 -7.56 12.11 -0.10
C TYR A 154 -7.07 13.45 -0.65
N GLY A 155 -6.77 14.44 0.18
CA GLY A 155 -6.36 15.77 -0.25
C GLY A 155 -5.03 15.79 -0.99
N SER A 156 -4.10 14.87 -0.67
CA SER A 156 -2.78 14.81 -1.32
C SER A 156 -2.54 13.51 -2.07
N GLY A 157 -3.48 12.57 -2.03
CA GLY A 157 -3.36 11.29 -2.71
C GLY A 157 -2.18 10.43 -2.29
N LEU A 158 -1.69 10.57 -1.05
CA LEU A 158 -0.56 9.79 -0.55
C LEU A 158 -0.88 8.29 -0.48
N ARG A 159 0.16 7.45 -0.64
CA ARG A 159 0.02 6.01 -0.39
C ARG A 159 -0.10 5.75 1.11
N VAL A 160 -0.81 4.71 1.48
CA VAL A 160 -0.95 4.32 2.90
C VAL A 160 0.40 4.12 3.59
N GLY A 161 1.40 3.55 2.90
CA GLY A 161 2.75 3.38 3.43
C GLY A 161 3.51 4.71 3.58
N GLU A 162 3.25 5.69 2.70
CA GLU A 162 3.82 7.03 2.80
C GLU A 162 3.26 7.75 4.03
N VAL A 163 1.94 7.69 4.25
CA VAL A 163 1.30 8.27 5.44
C VAL A 163 1.79 7.59 6.73
N ALA A 164 1.90 6.26 6.74
CA ALA A 164 2.38 5.51 7.90
C ALA A 164 3.84 5.81 8.27
N GLY A 165 4.68 6.06 7.26
CA GLY A 165 6.10 6.36 7.45
C GLY A 165 6.44 7.85 7.56
N LEU A 166 5.43 8.74 7.58
CA LEU A 166 5.66 10.17 7.61
C LEU A 166 6.20 10.61 8.99
N THR A 167 7.21 11.47 8.97
CA THR A 167 7.83 12.07 10.16
C THR A 167 7.60 13.57 10.19
N VAL A 168 7.69 14.18 11.37
CA VAL A 168 7.38 15.62 11.57
C VAL A 168 8.33 16.51 10.78
N ASP A 169 9.61 16.17 10.69
CA ASP A 169 10.64 16.90 9.95
C ASP A 169 10.42 16.92 8.43
N ARG A 170 9.53 16.05 7.92
CA ARG A 170 9.18 15.97 6.50
C ARG A 170 7.95 16.78 6.11
N ILE A 171 7.43 17.58 7.04
CA ILE A 171 6.24 18.39 6.84
C ILE A 171 6.64 19.87 6.90
N ASP A 172 6.28 20.62 5.87
CA ASP A 172 6.43 22.07 5.82
C ASP A 172 5.03 22.68 5.68
N LEU A 173 4.41 22.96 6.83
CA LEU A 173 3.07 23.57 6.87
C LEU A 173 3.07 24.98 6.29
N SER A 174 4.18 25.74 6.45
CA SER A 174 4.27 27.11 5.95
C SER A 174 4.26 27.19 4.42
N ARG A 175 4.70 26.10 3.76
CA ARG A 175 4.70 25.98 2.30
C ARG A 175 3.69 24.99 1.78
N ALA A 176 2.80 24.53 2.65
CA ALA A 176 1.75 23.55 2.36
C ALA A 176 2.27 22.34 1.56
N ARG A 177 3.30 21.65 2.08
CA ARG A 177 3.91 20.50 1.39
C ARG A 177 4.46 19.45 2.34
N VAL A 178 4.52 18.22 1.84
CA VAL A 178 5.16 17.09 2.52
C VAL A 178 6.20 16.43 1.62
N LEU A 179 7.31 15.98 2.21
CA LEU A 179 8.36 15.23 1.54
C LEU A 179 8.14 13.74 1.80
N VAL A 180 7.88 12.96 0.76
CA VAL A 180 7.62 11.53 0.88
C VAL A 180 8.66 10.68 0.16
N LEU A 181 8.95 9.50 0.72
CA LEU A 181 9.82 8.51 0.12
C LEU A 181 9.02 7.60 -0.81
N GLY A 182 9.35 7.64 -2.10
CA GLY A 182 8.80 6.74 -3.10
C GLY A 182 9.56 5.41 -3.19
N LYS A 183 9.17 4.59 -4.16
CA LYS A 183 9.85 3.33 -4.45
C LYS A 183 11.32 3.57 -4.84
N GLY A 184 12.25 2.85 -4.19
CA GLY A 184 13.69 2.99 -4.44
C GLY A 184 14.33 4.19 -3.74
N ALA A 185 13.76 4.62 -2.60
CA ALA A 185 14.23 5.75 -1.78
C ALA A 185 14.30 7.10 -2.53
N LYS A 186 13.52 7.25 -3.61
CA LYS A 186 13.40 8.53 -4.30
C LYS A 186 12.44 9.44 -3.53
N GLU A 187 12.91 10.62 -3.16
CA GLU A 187 12.09 11.63 -2.51
C GLU A 187 11.28 12.42 -3.53
N ARG A 188 10.06 12.79 -3.15
CA ARG A 188 9.25 13.75 -3.88
C ARG A 188 8.49 14.66 -2.92
N GLU A 189 8.35 15.91 -3.31
CA GLU A 189 7.46 16.85 -2.63
C GLU A 189 6.03 16.67 -3.18
N VAL A 190 5.06 16.70 -2.26
CA VAL A 190 3.64 16.61 -2.59
C VAL A 190 2.94 17.79 -1.93
N PRO A 191 2.13 18.58 -2.68
CA PRO A 191 1.31 19.63 -2.10
C PRO A 191 0.27 19.06 -1.16
N ILE A 192 -0.06 19.80 -0.12
CA ILE A 192 -1.17 19.50 0.79
C ILE A 192 -2.15 20.67 0.76
N SER A 193 -3.43 20.36 0.90
CA SER A 193 -4.50 21.36 0.95
C SER A 193 -4.49 22.18 2.24
N GLU A 194 -5.14 23.33 2.26
CA GLU A 194 -5.37 24.10 3.49
C GLU A 194 -6.05 23.26 4.57
N TYR A 195 -7.04 22.43 4.19
CA TYR A 195 -7.69 21.49 5.10
C TYR A 195 -6.72 20.49 5.72
N ALA A 196 -5.73 20.02 4.96
CA ALA A 196 -4.70 19.12 5.48
C ALA A 196 -3.72 19.85 6.38
N VAL A 197 -3.35 21.12 6.05
CA VAL A 197 -2.51 21.98 6.89
C VAL A 197 -3.18 22.16 8.25
N ASP A 198 -4.44 22.60 8.28
CA ASP A 198 -5.19 22.83 9.52
C ASP A 198 -5.35 21.54 10.35
N ALA A 199 -5.65 20.43 9.68
CA ALA A 199 -5.82 19.16 10.36
C ALA A 199 -4.50 18.62 10.96
N ILE A 200 -3.39 18.79 10.27
CA ILE A 200 -2.06 18.39 10.76
C ILE A 200 -1.63 19.31 11.90
N ASP A 201 -1.81 20.63 11.76
CA ASP A 201 -1.45 21.58 12.80
C ASP A 201 -2.23 21.31 14.09
N ALA A 202 -3.54 21.17 14.01
CA ALA A 202 -4.38 20.82 15.17
C ALA A 202 -3.94 19.49 15.81
N TYR A 203 -3.58 18.48 15.00
CA TYR A 203 -3.06 17.23 15.53
C TYR A 203 -1.69 17.39 16.20
N LEU A 204 -0.77 18.15 15.61
CA LEU A 204 0.56 18.39 16.18
C LEU A 204 0.49 19.12 17.53
N GLN A 205 -0.39 20.10 17.65
CA GLN A 205 -0.51 20.93 18.84
C GLN A 205 -1.27 20.22 19.98
N VAL A 206 -2.34 19.50 19.66
CA VAL A 206 -3.25 18.93 20.67
C VAL A 206 -3.20 17.41 20.71
N GLY A 207 -3.29 16.74 19.57
CA GLY A 207 -3.46 15.28 19.53
C GLY A 207 -2.16 14.51 19.70
N ARG A 208 -1.09 14.94 19.05
CA ARG A 208 0.20 14.24 19.07
C ARG A 208 0.83 14.18 20.47
N PRO A 209 0.83 15.23 21.28
CA PRO A 209 1.36 15.18 22.64
C PRO A 209 0.72 14.09 23.50
N GLU A 210 -0.59 13.84 23.34
CA GLU A 210 -1.32 12.80 24.05
C GLU A 210 -0.97 11.37 23.61
N MET A 211 -0.45 11.21 22.40
CA MET A 211 -0.27 9.91 21.76
C MET A 211 1.19 9.55 21.46
N ALA A 212 2.09 10.51 21.37
CA ALA A 212 3.48 10.27 21.01
C ALA A 212 4.25 9.53 22.11
N SER A 213 5.20 8.67 21.70
CA SER A 213 6.29 8.24 22.57
C SER A 213 7.46 9.22 22.43
N GLU A 214 8.18 9.49 23.51
CA GLU A 214 9.18 10.57 23.62
C GLU A 214 10.31 10.50 22.58
N ASP A 215 10.63 9.31 22.05
CA ASP A 215 11.80 9.10 21.17
C ASP A 215 11.46 8.89 19.68
N SER A 216 10.25 9.15 19.24
CA SER A 216 9.87 8.82 17.86
C SER A 216 9.55 10.06 17.05
N GLY A 217 10.30 10.30 15.97
CA GLY A 217 10.02 11.34 14.97
C GLY A 217 8.77 11.10 14.11
N HIS A 218 8.08 9.96 14.26
CA HIS A 218 6.86 9.69 13.48
C HIS A 218 5.78 10.74 13.71
N LEU A 219 5.04 11.05 12.63
CA LEU A 219 3.92 11.96 12.74
C LEU A 219 2.77 11.33 13.52
N PHE A 220 2.34 10.13 13.12
CA PHE A 220 1.13 9.50 13.62
C PHE A 220 1.41 8.31 14.56
N PHE A 221 0.61 8.23 15.64
CA PHE A 221 0.67 7.15 16.62
C PHE A 221 -0.69 6.47 16.78
N ASN A 222 -0.68 5.20 17.16
CA ASN A 222 -1.89 4.48 17.52
C ASN A 222 -2.20 4.64 19.01
N ARG A 223 -3.35 4.09 19.45
CA ARG A 223 -3.83 4.14 20.83
C ARG A 223 -2.84 3.56 21.87
N ARG A 224 -1.87 2.73 21.41
CA ARG A 224 -0.83 2.11 22.22
C ARG A 224 0.50 2.88 22.20
N ARG A 225 0.48 4.12 21.75
CA ARG A 225 1.67 4.99 21.60
C ARG A 225 2.76 4.40 20.69
N ARG A 226 2.36 3.53 19.74
CA ARG A 226 3.26 2.98 18.71
C ARG A 226 3.02 3.70 17.38
N PRO A 227 4.00 3.75 16.48
CA PRO A 227 3.80 4.31 15.13
C PRO A 227 2.54 3.73 14.46
N PHE A 228 1.75 4.61 13.83
CA PHE A 228 0.49 4.26 13.20
C PHE A 228 0.72 3.46 11.93
N SER A 229 0.55 2.16 12.01
CA SER A 229 0.88 1.24 10.93
C SER A 229 -0.08 1.35 9.74
N GLU A 230 0.36 0.86 8.57
CA GLU A 230 -0.52 0.74 7.40
C GLU A 230 -1.81 -0.05 7.70
N ARG A 231 -1.73 -1.04 8.59
CA ARG A 231 -2.89 -1.83 9.00
C ARG A 231 -3.87 -0.98 9.82
N ASP A 232 -3.35 -0.17 10.73
CA ASP A 232 -4.17 0.73 11.56
C ASP A 232 -4.88 1.75 10.66
N ILE A 233 -4.17 2.36 9.69
CA ILE A 233 -4.73 3.31 8.72
C ILE A 233 -5.82 2.63 7.86
N ARG A 234 -5.57 1.42 7.37
CA ARG A 234 -6.58 0.68 6.60
C ARG A 234 -7.84 0.40 7.43
N SER A 235 -7.67 0.00 8.68
CA SER A 235 -8.79 -0.25 9.60
C SER A 235 -9.57 1.03 9.91
N MET A 236 -8.88 2.15 10.10
CA MET A 236 -9.46 3.47 10.30
C MET A 236 -10.31 3.89 9.09
N VAL A 237 -9.76 3.85 7.87
CA VAL A 237 -10.49 4.19 6.63
C VAL A 237 -11.71 3.30 6.42
N GLN A 238 -11.59 1.99 6.70
CA GLN A 238 -12.71 1.06 6.58
C GLN A 238 -13.82 1.36 7.60
N ARG A 239 -13.49 1.71 8.83
CA ARG A 239 -14.44 2.08 9.87
C ARG A 239 -15.26 3.31 9.47
N TYR A 240 -14.63 4.42 9.10
CA TYR A 240 -15.33 5.62 8.64
C TYR A 240 -16.11 5.36 7.35
N GLY A 241 -15.55 4.59 6.41
CA GLY A 241 -16.24 4.20 5.20
C GLY A 241 -17.50 3.38 5.45
N ALA A 242 -17.46 2.45 6.40
CA ALA A 242 -18.62 1.63 6.75
C ALA A 242 -19.75 2.46 7.38
N THR A 243 -19.41 3.48 8.18
CA THR A 243 -20.36 4.37 8.83
C THR A 243 -21.03 5.32 7.83
N LEU A 244 -20.24 5.97 6.96
CA LEU A 244 -20.76 7.02 6.07
C LEU A 244 -21.29 6.50 4.74
N LEU A 245 -20.75 5.39 4.26
CA LEU A 245 -21.06 4.81 2.95
C LEU A 245 -21.42 3.32 3.11
N PRO A 246 -22.52 2.99 3.81
CA PRO A 246 -22.91 1.62 4.06
C PRO A 246 -23.05 0.83 2.76
N GLY A 247 -22.58 -0.42 2.76
CA GLY A 247 -22.57 -1.29 1.59
C GLY A 247 -21.41 -1.04 0.59
N ARG A 248 -20.61 0.00 0.78
CA ARG A 248 -19.44 0.29 -0.06
C ARG A 248 -18.14 0.02 0.68
N ARG A 249 -17.22 -0.69 0.04
CA ARG A 249 -15.89 -0.94 0.60
C ARG A 249 -14.95 0.22 0.28
N VAL A 250 -14.69 1.08 1.23
CA VAL A 250 -13.72 2.17 1.12
C VAL A 250 -12.36 1.72 1.66
N THR A 251 -11.30 2.05 0.94
CA THR A 251 -9.92 1.72 1.28
C THR A 251 -9.02 2.94 1.02
N PRO A 252 -7.78 3.00 1.57
CA PRO A 252 -6.83 4.05 1.20
C PRO A 252 -6.57 4.13 -0.31
N HIS A 253 -6.62 2.98 -1.00
CA HIS A 253 -6.50 2.96 -2.47
C HIS A 253 -7.71 3.61 -3.16
N THR A 254 -8.92 3.42 -2.61
CA THR A 254 -10.14 4.09 -3.08
C THR A 254 -10.00 5.61 -2.98
N LEU A 255 -9.53 6.14 -1.84
CA LEU A 255 -9.32 7.57 -1.64
C LEU A 255 -8.31 8.15 -2.62
N ARG A 256 -7.16 7.49 -2.75
CA ARG A 256 -6.13 7.91 -3.72
C ARG A 256 -6.60 7.83 -5.18
N HIS A 257 -7.41 6.84 -5.53
CA HIS A 257 -7.97 6.75 -6.88
C HIS A 257 -9.00 7.86 -7.13
N SER A 258 -9.83 8.18 -6.13
CA SER A 258 -10.76 9.30 -6.19
C SER A 258 -10.02 10.63 -6.34
N PHE A 259 -8.93 10.84 -5.56
CA PHE A 259 -8.04 11.98 -5.75
C PHE A 259 -7.55 12.13 -7.19
N ALA A 260 -7.02 11.05 -7.77
CA ALA A 260 -6.52 11.08 -9.15
C ALA A 260 -7.61 11.40 -10.16
N THR A 261 -8.79 10.81 -9.99
CA THR A 261 -9.95 11.01 -10.87
C THR A 261 -10.45 12.47 -10.77
N HIS A 262 -10.60 13.00 -9.56
CA HIS A 262 -11.08 14.37 -9.36
C HIS A 262 -10.11 15.42 -9.92
N LEU A 263 -8.79 15.18 -9.81
CA LEU A 263 -7.81 16.05 -10.46
C LEU A 263 -7.97 16.06 -11.99
N LEU A 264 -8.16 14.88 -12.60
CA LEU A 264 -8.36 14.78 -14.06
C LEU A 264 -9.68 15.42 -14.50
N GLU A 265 -10.76 15.23 -13.73
CA GLU A 265 -12.07 15.85 -13.95
C GLU A 265 -12.01 17.37 -13.76
N GLY A 266 -11.18 17.86 -12.83
CA GLY A 266 -10.87 19.28 -12.64
C GLY A 266 -9.92 19.87 -13.69
N GLY A 267 -9.53 19.09 -14.72
CA GLY A 267 -8.74 19.58 -15.85
C GLY A 267 -7.22 19.51 -15.66
N ALA A 268 -6.73 18.79 -14.63
CA ALA A 268 -5.29 18.56 -14.51
C ALA A 268 -4.77 17.65 -15.62
N ASP A 269 -3.58 17.95 -16.14
CA ASP A 269 -2.91 17.09 -17.12
C ASP A 269 -2.56 15.73 -16.51
N ILE A 270 -2.76 14.67 -17.29
CA ILE A 270 -2.52 13.28 -16.88
C ILE A 270 -1.07 13.05 -16.42
N ARG A 271 -0.09 13.75 -17.00
CA ARG A 271 1.32 13.67 -16.61
C ARG A 271 1.53 14.30 -15.24
N ALA A 272 0.93 15.47 -14.97
CA ALA A 272 0.99 16.11 -13.66
C ALA A 272 0.40 15.18 -12.58
N VAL A 273 -0.74 14.55 -12.84
CA VAL A 273 -1.35 13.59 -11.92
C VAL A 273 -0.46 12.36 -11.70
N GLN A 274 0.18 11.82 -12.75
CA GLN A 274 1.12 10.71 -12.63
C GLN A 274 2.36 11.06 -11.80
N GLU A 275 2.88 12.28 -11.94
CA GLU A 275 4.01 12.78 -11.16
C GLU A 275 3.64 12.97 -9.69
N LEU A 276 2.50 13.60 -9.38
CA LEU A 276 1.97 13.72 -8.01
C LEU A 276 1.86 12.36 -7.33
N LEU A 277 1.32 11.40 -8.07
CA LEU A 277 1.15 10.04 -7.57
C LEU A 277 2.47 9.25 -7.50
N GLY A 278 3.55 9.67 -8.13
CA GLY A 278 4.82 8.94 -8.15
C GLY A 278 4.67 7.56 -8.81
N HIS A 279 4.08 7.52 -10.01
CA HIS A 279 3.99 6.30 -10.82
C HIS A 279 5.33 6.04 -11.51
N ALA A 280 5.97 4.90 -11.22
CA ALA A 280 7.30 4.53 -11.68
C ALA A 280 7.37 4.09 -13.16
N SER A 281 6.31 4.23 -13.95
CA SER A 281 6.22 3.64 -15.28
C SER A 281 6.05 4.67 -16.41
N VAL A 282 6.93 5.65 -16.48
CA VAL A 282 7.34 6.23 -17.78
C VAL A 282 8.84 6.49 -17.68
N ALA A 283 9.56 5.86 -18.57
CA ALA A 283 10.99 6.01 -18.73
C ALA A 283 11.35 7.46 -19.09
N THR A 284 11.54 8.28 -18.09
CA THR A 284 12.39 9.47 -18.21
C THR A 284 12.71 9.96 -16.80
N THR A 285 13.94 9.79 -16.40
CA THR A 285 14.58 10.56 -15.34
C THR A 285 14.75 11.99 -15.86
N GLN A 286 13.64 12.70 -16.02
CA GLN A 286 13.72 14.16 -16.20
C GLN A 286 14.09 14.75 -14.84
N ARG A 287 15.21 15.46 -14.78
CA ARG A 287 15.62 16.28 -13.66
C ARG A 287 14.43 17.16 -13.27
N TYR A 288 13.95 17.02 -12.03
CA TYR A 288 12.98 17.93 -11.45
C TYR A 288 13.56 19.36 -11.49
N THR A 289 13.12 20.18 -12.42
CA THR A 289 13.45 21.59 -12.44
C THR A 289 12.43 22.34 -11.57
N HIS A 290 12.83 23.50 -11.03
CA HIS A 290 11.92 24.38 -10.28
C HIS A 290 10.64 24.72 -11.07
N VAL A 291 10.74 24.80 -12.39
CA VAL A 291 9.62 25.09 -13.31
C VAL A 291 8.60 23.95 -13.37
N SER A 292 9.04 22.69 -13.32
CA SER A 292 8.13 21.55 -13.32
C SER A 292 7.35 21.41 -12.01
N ARG A 293 7.98 21.73 -10.86
CA ARG A 293 7.32 21.72 -9.55
C ARG A 293 6.21 22.77 -9.47
N ARG A 294 6.51 24.00 -9.86
CA ARG A 294 5.52 25.10 -9.84
C ARG A 294 4.28 24.74 -10.66
N ARG A 295 4.44 24.23 -11.87
CA ARG A 295 3.32 23.78 -12.71
C ARG A 295 2.51 22.66 -12.07
N LEU A 296 3.18 21.77 -11.32
CA LEU A 296 2.52 20.67 -10.62
C LEU A 296 1.62 21.19 -9.49
N PHE A 297 2.11 22.15 -8.70
CA PHE A 297 1.36 22.78 -7.62
C PHE A 297 0.18 23.60 -8.18
N GLU A 298 0.40 24.40 -9.22
CA GLU A 298 -0.65 25.17 -9.90
C GLU A 298 -1.74 24.26 -10.51
N ALA A 299 -1.36 23.08 -11.01
CA ALA A 299 -2.31 22.10 -11.50
C ALA A 299 -3.15 21.46 -10.38
N TYR A 300 -2.53 21.23 -9.22
CA TYR A 300 -3.20 20.75 -8.02
C TYR A 300 -4.21 21.78 -7.50
N GLU A 301 -3.77 23.01 -7.27
CA GLU A 301 -4.61 24.12 -6.74
C GLU A 301 -5.83 24.40 -7.62
N ARG A 302 -5.69 24.32 -8.95
CA ARG A 302 -6.80 24.57 -9.87
C ARG A 302 -7.79 23.42 -10.01
N ALA A 303 -7.34 22.21 -9.81
CA ALA A 303 -8.10 21.02 -10.21
C ALA A 303 -8.65 20.21 -9.03
N HIS A 304 -8.06 20.31 -7.83
CA HIS A 304 -8.51 19.50 -6.71
C HIS A 304 -9.65 20.16 -5.93
N PRO A 305 -10.76 19.45 -5.62
CA PRO A 305 -11.93 20.02 -4.92
C PRO A 305 -11.65 20.53 -3.51
N ARG A 306 -10.49 20.20 -2.95
CA ARG A 306 -10.03 20.60 -1.60
C ARG A 306 -8.62 21.20 -1.64
N ALA A 307 -8.21 21.81 -2.73
CA ALA A 307 -6.94 22.53 -2.79
C ALA A 307 -7.01 23.82 -2.01
#